data_7fc3413fbd602429ceb6bb381f09835f
#
_entry.id   7fc3413fbd602429ceb6bb381f09835f
#
_cell.length_a   1.000
_cell.length_b   1.000
_cell.length_c   1.000
_cell.angle_alpha   90.00
_cell.angle_beta   90.00
_cell.angle_gamma   90.00
#
_symmetry.space_group_name_H-M   'P 1'
#
loop_
_entity.id
_entity.type
_entity.pdbx_description
1 polymer ?
#
loop_
_entity_poly.entity_id
_entity_poly.type
_entity_poly.pdbx_seq_one_letter_code
_entity_poly.pdbx_strand_id
1 'polypeptide(L)'
;MRNFLIVLSLCFFSFIAAGAQENLAIAQIFNSGYAKRQDVEEIILKGKSLKYANLSLFRSVKVTGNSAIASKMEKLVAIDARKASDKEMRAKGGQLVFAFLAFKKEGEYAYIFFRQSHQKTKGVAAVVYMEGKMTPNEVKRKFLTR
;
A
#
# COMPACT_ATOMS: atom_id res chain seq x y z
N MET A 1 -13.30 34.65 -26.68
CA MET A 1 -12.93 34.65 -25.27
C MET A 1 -13.78 33.73 -24.41
N ARG A 2 -15.03 33.53 -24.71
CA ARG A 2 -15.94 32.67 -23.93
C ARG A 2 -15.60 31.16 -24.01
N ASN A 3 -15.01 30.70 -25.12
CA ASN A 3 -14.63 29.30 -25.33
C ASN A 3 -13.31 28.91 -24.67
N PHE A 4 -12.48 29.87 -24.31
CA PHE A 4 -11.20 29.61 -23.64
C PHE A 4 -11.38 29.29 -22.15
N LEU A 5 -12.36 29.86 -21.51
CA LEU A 5 -12.71 29.59 -20.10
C LEU A 5 -13.35 28.21 -19.90
N ILE A 6 -14.07 27.69 -20.89
CA ILE A 6 -14.71 26.38 -20.84
C ILE A 6 -13.66 25.27 -20.95
N VAL A 7 -12.61 25.45 -21.76
CA VAL A 7 -11.53 24.51 -21.93
C VAL A 7 -10.65 24.43 -20.66
N LEU A 8 -10.45 25.55 -19.99
CA LEU A 8 -9.69 25.60 -18.74
C LEU A 8 -10.46 24.93 -17.59
N SER A 9 -11.79 24.99 -17.59
CA SER A 9 -12.63 24.32 -16.58
C SER A 9 -12.64 22.80 -16.73
N LEU A 10 -12.54 22.29 -17.95
CA LEU A 10 -12.51 20.85 -18.23
C LEU A 10 -11.17 20.19 -17.85
N CYS A 11 -10.07 20.93 -17.83
CA CYS A 11 -8.78 20.41 -17.40
C CYS A 11 -8.65 20.24 -15.88
N PHE A 12 -9.49 20.92 -15.08
CA PHE A 12 -9.45 20.83 -13.62
C PHE A 12 -10.18 19.60 -13.06
N PHE A 13 -11.07 18.97 -13.84
CA PHE A 13 -11.83 17.80 -13.36
C PHE A 13 -11.11 16.47 -13.54
N SER A 14 -9.97 16.44 -14.24
CA SER A 14 -9.24 15.20 -14.50
C SER A 14 -8.29 14.78 -13.37
N PHE A 15 -8.12 15.60 -12.34
CA PHE A 15 -7.17 15.34 -11.25
C PHE A 15 -7.78 14.72 -9.98
N ILE A 16 -9.08 14.52 -9.93
CA ILE A 16 -9.75 14.03 -8.70
C ILE A 16 -9.76 12.49 -8.59
N ALA A 17 -9.40 11.79 -9.65
CA ALA A 17 -9.40 10.31 -9.66
C ALA A 17 -8.04 9.66 -9.34
N ALA A 18 -7.00 10.43 -9.08
CA ALA A 18 -5.68 9.93 -8.72
C ALA A 18 -5.56 9.77 -7.20
N GLY A 19 -6.30 8.88 -6.70
CA GLY A 19 -6.13 8.04 -5.56
C GLY A 19 -5.61 8.59 -4.24
N ALA A 20 -6.32 8.22 -3.21
CA ALA A 20 -5.93 8.22 -1.81
C ALA A 20 -4.57 7.55 -1.53
N GLN A 21 -4.05 6.73 -2.42
CA GLN A 21 -2.71 6.14 -2.35
C GLN A 21 -1.61 7.20 -2.48
N GLU A 22 -1.84 8.29 -3.22
CA GLU A 22 -0.84 9.36 -3.41
C GLU A 22 -0.53 10.12 -2.12
N ASN A 23 -1.44 10.12 -1.15
CA ASN A 23 -1.25 10.76 0.15
C ASN A 23 -0.48 9.90 1.16
N LEU A 24 -0.20 8.65 0.83
CA LEU A 24 0.57 7.75 1.68
C LEU A 24 2.03 7.70 1.26
N ALA A 25 2.93 7.66 2.24
CA ALA A 25 4.36 7.59 1.99
C ALA A 25 4.75 6.33 1.20
N ILE A 26 4.05 5.22 1.42
CA ILE A 26 4.29 3.94 0.75
C ILE A 26 4.07 4.02 -0.78
N ALA A 27 3.33 5.00 -1.27
CA ALA A 27 3.17 5.22 -2.70
C ALA A 27 4.50 5.36 -3.44
N GLN A 28 5.56 5.85 -2.78
CA GLN A 28 6.89 5.93 -3.35
C GLN A 28 7.44 4.56 -3.77
N ILE A 29 7.11 3.49 -3.07
CA ILE A 29 7.52 2.13 -3.43
C ILE A 29 6.79 1.67 -4.69
N PHE A 30 5.48 1.88 -4.76
CA PHE A 30 4.66 1.44 -5.89
C PHE A 30 4.91 2.25 -7.18
N ASN A 31 5.35 3.48 -7.05
CA ASN A 31 5.53 4.40 -8.18
C ASN A 31 6.99 4.60 -8.59
N SER A 32 7.94 3.90 -7.94
CA SER A 32 9.38 4.12 -8.12
C SER A 32 10.00 3.42 -9.31
N GLY A 33 9.25 2.56 -10.03
CA GLY A 33 9.80 1.74 -11.12
C GLY A 33 10.67 0.56 -10.64
N TYR A 34 10.64 0.21 -9.36
CA TYR A 34 11.35 -0.95 -8.81
C TYR A 34 10.93 -2.28 -9.45
N ALA A 35 9.72 -2.39 -9.99
CA ALA A 35 9.22 -3.58 -10.66
C ALA A 35 10.09 -4.08 -11.83
N LYS A 36 10.95 -3.22 -12.39
CA LYS A 36 11.90 -3.57 -13.46
C LYS A 36 13.17 -4.25 -12.95
N ARG A 37 13.38 -4.33 -11.64
CA ARG A 37 14.56 -4.94 -11.04
C ARG A 37 14.35 -6.45 -10.88
N GLN A 38 15.40 -7.23 -11.03
CA GLN A 38 15.35 -8.69 -10.86
C GLN A 38 15.08 -9.14 -9.42
N ASP A 39 15.41 -8.30 -8.44
CA ASP A 39 15.21 -8.56 -7.01
C ASP A 39 13.82 -8.13 -6.49
N VAL A 40 12.97 -7.61 -7.37
CA VAL A 40 11.64 -7.07 -7.03
C VAL A 40 10.56 -7.78 -7.82
N GLU A 41 9.53 -8.20 -7.10
CA GLU A 41 8.31 -8.78 -7.66
C GLU A 41 7.14 -7.86 -7.35
N GLU A 42 6.42 -7.40 -8.36
CA GLU A 42 5.22 -6.58 -8.21
C GLU A 42 4.00 -7.32 -8.74
N ILE A 43 2.89 -7.26 -7.97
CA ILE A 43 1.59 -7.78 -8.36
C ILE A 43 0.57 -6.65 -8.24
N ILE A 44 -0.23 -6.45 -9.30
CA ILE A 44 -1.34 -5.50 -9.32
C ILE A 44 -2.60 -6.24 -9.78
N LEU A 45 -3.63 -6.23 -8.95
CA LEU A 45 -4.94 -6.80 -9.26
C LEU A 45 -6.02 -5.73 -9.13
N LYS A 46 -6.90 -5.68 -10.10
CA LYS A 46 -8.05 -4.74 -10.14
C LYS A 46 -9.29 -5.44 -10.70
N GLY A 47 -10.46 -4.89 -10.37
CA GLY A 47 -11.72 -5.25 -11.01
C GLY A 47 -12.30 -6.58 -10.57
N LYS A 48 -12.84 -7.34 -11.52
CA LYS A 48 -13.67 -8.53 -11.27
C LYS A 48 -12.99 -9.63 -10.45
N SER A 49 -11.68 -9.80 -10.59
CA SER A 49 -10.90 -10.81 -9.84
C SER A 49 -10.89 -10.58 -8.33
N LEU A 50 -11.21 -9.37 -7.87
CA LEU A 50 -11.22 -8.99 -6.46
C LEU A 50 -12.62 -8.88 -5.85
N LYS A 51 -13.65 -8.98 -6.69
CA LYS A 51 -15.05 -8.73 -6.28
C LYS A 51 -15.53 -9.66 -5.17
N TYR A 52 -15.17 -10.95 -5.22
CA TYR A 52 -15.53 -11.92 -4.19
C TYR A 52 -14.83 -11.67 -2.83
N ALA A 53 -13.75 -10.91 -2.83
CA ALA A 53 -13.04 -10.51 -1.61
C ALA A 53 -13.46 -9.13 -1.09
N ASN A 54 -14.47 -8.49 -1.70
CA ASN A 54 -14.85 -7.10 -1.41
C ASN A 54 -13.69 -6.10 -1.50
N LEU A 55 -12.74 -6.36 -2.40
CA LEU A 55 -11.62 -5.49 -2.70
C LEU A 55 -11.83 -4.83 -4.07
N SER A 56 -11.38 -3.59 -4.18
CA SER A 56 -11.36 -2.83 -5.45
C SER A 56 -9.96 -2.71 -6.03
N LEU A 57 -8.94 -2.81 -5.17
CA LEU A 57 -7.54 -2.74 -5.55
C LEU A 57 -6.69 -3.63 -4.64
N PHE A 58 -5.73 -4.30 -5.23
CA PHE A 58 -4.67 -5.02 -4.55
C PHE A 58 -3.34 -4.75 -5.27
N ARG A 59 -2.36 -4.27 -4.54
CA ARG A 59 -0.99 -4.11 -5.03
C ARG A 59 -0.01 -4.69 -4.02
N SER A 60 0.99 -5.40 -4.49
CA SER A 60 2.07 -5.87 -3.63
C SER A 60 3.42 -5.66 -4.29
N VAL A 61 4.42 -5.34 -3.49
CA VAL A 61 5.82 -5.32 -3.88
C VAL A 61 6.60 -6.17 -2.89
N LYS A 62 7.32 -7.15 -3.40
CA LYS A 62 8.21 -8.02 -2.64
C LYS A 62 9.63 -7.83 -3.14
N VAL A 63 10.55 -7.64 -2.23
CA VAL A 63 11.97 -7.54 -2.51
C VAL A 63 12.74 -8.64 -1.79
N THR A 64 13.71 -9.23 -2.48
CA THR A 64 14.54 -10.31 -1.93
C THR A 64 16.01 -9.92 -2.01
N GLY A 65 16.72 -9.99 -0.89
CA GLY A 65 18.15 -9.76 -0.83
C GLY A 65 18.60 -8.31 -1.04
N ASN A 66 17.70 -7.33 -0.83
CA ASN A 66 18.01 -5.91 -0.96
C ASN A 66 17.62 -5.16 0.32
N SER A 67 18.59 -5.00 1.21
CA SER A 67 18.39 -4.32 2.49
C SER A 67 18.08 -2.83 2.36
N ALA A 68 18.56 -2.17 1.32
CA ALA A 68 18.30 -0.74 1.09
C ALA A 68 16.82 -0.49 0.77
N ILE A 69 16.23 -1.29 -0.12
CA ILE A 69 14.81 -1.19 -0.45
C ILE A 69 13.94 -1.63 0.74
N ALA A 70 14.31 -2.72 1.42
CA ALA A 70 13.61 -3.18 2.62
C ALA A 70 13.58 -2.12 3.73
N SER A 71 14.71 -1.46 3.99
CA SER A 71 14.80 -0.36 4.95
C SER A 71 13.96 0.84 4.54
N LYS A 72 13.91 1.16 3.25
CA LYS A 72 13.05 2.22 2.73
C LYS A 72 11.57 1.89 2.92
N MET A 73 11.15 0.66 2.64
CA MET A 73 9.78 0.19 2.90
C MET A 73 9.41 0.38 4.38
N GLU A 74 10.27 -0.07 5.29
CA GLU A 74 10.06 0.06 6.73
C GLU A 74 9.87 1.51 7.17
N LYS A 75 10.71 2.41 6.69
CA LYS A 75 10.60 3.85 7.01
C LYS A 75 9.30 4.47 6.49
N LEU A 76 8.89 4.13 5.28
CA LEU A 76 7.66 4.64 4.69
C LEU A 76 6.41 4.12 5.41
N VAL A 77 6.41 2.84 5.78
CA VAL A 77 5.34 2.24 6.59
C VAL A 77 5.25 2.92 7.97
N ALA A 78 6.39 3.19 8.61
CA ALA A 78 6.41 3.90 9.89
C ALA A 78 5.85 5.33 9.80
N ILE A 79 6.10 6.02 8.69
CA ILE A 79 5.50 7.34 8.43
C ILE A 79 3.98 7.21 8.31
N ASP A 80 3.49 6.26 7.52
CA ASP A 80 2.05 6.05 7.31
C ASP A 80 1.34 5.57 8.57
N ALA A 81 2.01 4.85 9.45
CA ALA A 81 1.45 4.41 10.73
C ALA A 81 0.94 5.56 11.60
N ARG A 82 1.50 6.75 11.46
CA ARG A 82 1.06 7.94 12.19
C ARG A 82 -0.33 8.43 11.76
N LYS A 83 -0.73 8.10 10.54
CA LYS A 83 -2.02 8.51 9.95
C LYS A 83 -3.08 7.41 10.04
N ALA A 84 -2.70 6.20 10.43
CA ALA A 84 -3.60 5.06 10.48
C ALA A 84 -4.68 5.23 11.54
N SER A 85 -5.92 4.88 11.20
CA SER A 85 -7.06 4.86 12.13
C SER A 85 -7.06 3.62 13.04
N ASP A 86 -6.48 2.51 12.56
CA ASP A 86 -6.22 1.28 13.32
C ASP A 86 -4.87 0.72 12.88
N LYS A 87 -4.10 0.21 13.82
CA LYS A 87 -2.78 -0.34 13.54
C LYS A 87 -2.38 -1.43 14.51
N GLU A 88 -1.64 -2.39 13.98
CA GLU A 88 -0.96 -3.43 14.74
C GLU A 88 0.47 -3.55 14.21
N MET A 89 1.45 -3.39 15.07
CA MET A 89 2.86 -3.39 14.67
C MET A 89 3.67 -4.27 15.61
N ARG A 90 4.62 -5.00 15.04
CA ARG A 90 5.56 -5.82 15.81
C ARG A 90 6.98 -5.54 15.35
N ALA A 91 7.88 -5.37 16.30
CA ALA A 91 9.29 -5.17 16.08
C ALA A 91 10.10 -6.31 16.73
N LYS A 92 11.26 -6.62 16.15
CA LYS A 92 12.22 -7.57 16.68
C LYS A 92 13.64 -7.04 16.48
N GLY A 93 14.41 -6.94 17.55
CA GLY A 93 15.77 -6.41 17.47
C GLY A 93 15.86 -4.97 16.94
N GLY A 94 14.92 -4.11 17.31
CA GLY A 94 14.85 -2.73 16.84
C GLY A 94 14.35 -2.55 15.41
N GLN A 95 13.96 -3.63 14.74
CA GLN A 95 13.52 -3.64 13.36
C GLN A 95 12.03 -4.02 13.27
N LEU A 96 11.26 -3.27 12.48
CA LEU A 96 9.87 -3.59 12.22
C LEU A 96 9.78 -4.88 11.40
N VAL A 97 9.10 -5.88 11.92
CA VAL A 97 8.94 -7.18 11.22
C VAL A 97 7.53 -7.39 10.69
N PHE A 98 6.56 -6.68 11.24
CA PHE A 98 5.17 -6.74 10.81
C PHE A 98 4.46 -5.41 11.08
N ALA A 99 3.63 -4.99 10.14
CA ALA A 99 2.67 -3.92 10.34
C ALA A 99 1.35 -4.22 9.61
N PHE A 100 0.26 -3.96 10.28
CA PHE A 100 -1.07 -3.83 9.72
C PHE A 100 -1.56 -2.41 9.99
N LEU A 101 -1.89 -1.68 8.95
CA LEU A 101 -2.41 -0.32 9.04
C LEU A 101 -3.74 -0.23 8.30
N ALA A 102 -4.74 0.38 8.93
CA ALA A 102 -6.02 0.67 8.31
C ALA A 102 -6.26 2.17 8.24
N PHE A 103 -6.79 2.62 7.13
CA PHE A 103 -7.11 4.01 6.85
C PHE A 103 -8.57 4.12 6.46
N LYS A 104 -9.30 5.01 7.10
CA LYS A 104 -10.68 5.31 6.74
C LYS A 104 -10.71 6.17 5.50
N LYS A 105 -11.54 5.79 4.53
CA LYS A 105 -11.86 6.57 3.34
C LYS A 105 -13.37 6.75 3.25
N GLU A 106 -13.80 7.66 2.42
CA GLU A 106 -15.23 7.87 2.18
C GLU A 106 -15.85 6.62 1.51
N GLY A 107 -16.69 5.90 2.25
CA GLY A 107 -17.39 4.71 1.78
C GLY A 107 -16.58 3.42 1.71
N GLU A 108 -15.28 3.45 2.03
CA GLU A 108 -14.41 2.28 2.02
C GLU A 108 -13.21 2.45 2.96
N TYR A 109 -12.28 1.49 2.90
CA TYR A 109 -11.03 1.50 3.66
C TYR A 109 -9.84 1.26 2.73
N ALA A 110 -8.68 1.73 3.15
CA ALA A 110 -7.40 1.33 2.61
C ALA A 110 -6.57 0.62 3.68
N TYR A 111 -5.74 -0.32 3.27
CA TYR A 111 -4.92 -1.13 4.16
C TYR A 111 -3.49 -1.21 3.66
N ILE A 112 -2.55 -1.20 4.59
CA ILE A 112 -1.16 -1.55 4.35
C ILE A 112 -0.80 -2.76 5.21
N PHE A 113 -0.26 -3.79 4.60
CA PHE A 113 0.45 -4.87 5.27
C PHE A 113 1.93 -4.77 4.93
N PHE A 114 2.75 -4.86 5.93
CA PHE A 114 4.20 -4.96 5.79
C PHE A 114 4.70 -6.17 6.55
N ARG A 115 5.63 -6.89 5.94
CA ARG A 115 6.30 -8.02 6.56
C ARG A 115 7.73 -8.12 6.08
N GLN A 116 8.66 -8.33 7.00
CA GLN A 116 10.03 -8.66 6.62
C GLN A 116 10.58 -9.78 7.49
N SER A 117 11.39 -10.64 6.88
CA SER A 117 12.11 -11.69 7.56
C SER A 117 13.46 -11.20 8.04
N HIS A 118 13.88 -11.66 9.22
CA HIS A 118 15.13 -11.27 9.87
C HIS A 118 16.28 -12.24 9.50
N GLN A 119 16.36 -12.67 8.25
CA GLN A 119 17.44 -13.56 7.81
C GLN A 119 18.65 -12.77 7.33
N LYS A 120 19.83 -13.09 7.88
CA LYS A 120 21.09 -12.37 7.61
C LYS A 120 21.58 -12.44 6.16
N THR A 121 21.13 -13.38 5.35
CA THR A 121 21.71 -13.67 4.02
C THR A 121 20.75 -13.51 2.85
N LYS A 122 19.46 -13.67 3.04
CA LYS A 122 18.42 -13.46 2.01
C LYS A 122 17.16 -12.90 2.66
N GLY A 123 17.27 -11.65 3.15
CA GLY A 123 16.12 -10.96 3.71
C GLY A 123 15.03 -10.76 2.64
N VAL A 124 13.79 -11.05 3.02
CA VAL A 124 12.61 -10.75 2.20
C VAL A 124 11.80 -9.68 2.90
N ALA A 125 11.45 -8.63 2.18
CA ALA A 125 10.49 -7.63 2.63
C ALA A 125 9.36 -7.52 1.62
N ALA A 126 8.13 -7.42 2.12
CA ALA A 126 6.96 -7.27 1.28
C ALA A 126 6.02 -6.23 1.86
N VAL A 127 5.44 -5.43 1.00
CA VAL A 127 4.37 -4.51 1.33
C VAL A 127 3.18 -4.77 0.41
N VAL A 128 2.00 -4.79 1.01
CA VAL A 128 0.72 -4.94 0.30
C VAL A 128 -0.12 -3.71 0.59
N TYR A 129 -0.68 -3.15 -0.46
CA TYR A 129 -1.69 -2.10 -0.38
C TYR A 129 -3.02 -2.63 -0.92
N MET A 130 -4.09 -2.44 -0.19
CA MET A 130 -5.43 -2.85 -0.59
C MET A 130 -6.44 -1.73 -0.36
N GLU A 131 -7.45 -1.69 -1.22
CA GLU A 131 -8.65 -0.87 -1.01
C GLU A 131 -9.90 -1.74 -1.11
N GLY A 132 -10.90 -1.43 -0.31
CA GLY A 132 -12.17 -2.12 -0.36
C GLY A 132 -13.13 -1.79 0.77
N LYS A 133 -14.26 -2.47 0.78
CA LYS A 133 -15.36 -2.24 1.73
C LYS A 133 -15.26 -3.06 3.01
N MET A 134 -14.38 -4.06 3.07
CA MET A 134 -14.18 -4.81 4.31
C MET A 134 -13.74 -3.89 5.44
N THR A 135 -14.32 -4.08 6.62
CA THR A 135 -13.90 -3.37 7.82
C THR A 135 -12.54 -3.89 8.33
N PRO A 136 -11.81 -3.11 9.16
CA PRO A 136 -10.55 -3.58 9.74
C PRO A 136 -10.66 -4.93 10.45
N ASN A 137 -11.73 -5.16 11.20
CA ASN A 137 -11.95 -6.43 11.89
C ASN A 137 -12.16 -7.61 10.93
N GLU A 138 -12.88 -7.40 9.83
CA GLU A 138 -13.04 -8.41 8.78
C GLU A 138 -11.72 -8.76 8.10
N VAL A 139 -10.91 -7.74 7.80
CA VAL A 139 -9.58 -7.94 7.21
C VAL A 139 -8.65 -8.68 8.18
N LYS A 140 -8.61 -8.29 9.44
CA LYS A 140 -7.83 -9.00 10.47
C LYS A 140 -8.24 -10.47 10.57
N ARG A 141 -9.53 -10.73 10.66
CA ARG A 141 -10.06 -12.10 10.75
C ARG A 141 -9.70 -12.94 9.53
N LYS A 142 -9.79 -12.36 8.33
CA LYS A 142 -9.55 -13.08 7.08
C LYS A 142 -8.07 -13.33 6.81
N PHE A 143 -7.20 -12.37 7.12
CA PHE A 143 -5.80 -12.41 6.73
C PHE A 143 -4.80 -12.59 7.88
N LEU A 144 -5.16 -12.28 9.11
CA LEU A 144 -4.23 -12.34 10.25
C LEU A 144 -4.48 -13.50 11.21
N THR A 145 -5.69 -14.03 11.28
CA THR A 145 -6.00 -15.21 12.09
C THR A 145 -5.81 -16.48 11.27
N ARG A 146 -4.83 -17.26 11.64
CA ARG A 146 -4.67 -18.67 11.27
C ARG A 146 -4.73 -19.52 12.52
#